data_df9bda52db0a365fce874a81ecdaecfa
#
_entry.id   df9bda52db0a365fce874a81ecdaecfa
#
_cell.length_a   1.000
_cell.length_b   1.000
_cell.length_c   1.000
_cell.angle_alpha   90.00
_cell.angle_beta   90.00
_cell.angle_gamma   90.00
#
_symmetry.space_group_name_H-M   'P 1'
#
loop_
_entity.id
_entity.type
_entity.pdbx_description
1 polymer ?
#
loop_
_entity_poly.entity_id
_entity_poly.type
_entity_poly.pdbx_seq_one_letter_code
_entity_poly.pdbx_strand_id
1 'polypeptide(L)'
;MNTLDKNYATGLLDNCDPPCLSLYQTTHRHRPDNQQDPIRFGNLVKKLEESLQQQLPKEGVRQLLEPFLALAEDHDFWNHTLDGLAVLGAKGIFRVYKLHRPVAELALVADSFHTKPLMRILQSADRYQVLGLNRQEIKLFEGNRDALYEIQLHQDVPSKLTAALGKELTD
;
A
#
# COMPACT_ATOMS: atom_id res chain seq x y z
N MET A 1 -6.10 -9.26 -4.16
CA MET A 1 -4.67 -9.02 -4.48
C MET A 1 -4.40 -7.54 -4.28
N ASN A 2 -3.51 -7.18 -3.37
CA ASN A 2 -3.21 -5.80 -3.03
C ASN A 2 -2.59 -5.09 -4.26
N THR A 3 -2.77 -3.78 -4.39
CA THR A 3 -2.21 -2.98 -5.51
C THR A 3 -0.69 -3.10 -5.58
N LEU A 4 -0.02 -3.22 -4.44
CA LEU A 4 1.43 -3.43 -4.35
C LEU A 4 1.84 -4.78 -4.97
N ASP A 5 1.11 -5.88 -4.65
CA ASP A 5 1.36 -7.22 -5.22
C ASP A 5 1.24 -7.21 -6.75
N LYS A 6 0.22 -6.52 -7.28
CA LYS A 6 -0.01 -6.41 -8.73
C LYS A 6 1.11 -5.63 -9.41
N ASN A 7 1.49 -4.49 -8.86
CA ASN A 7 2.52 -3.63 -9.44
C ASN A 7 3.90 -4.30 -9.42
N TYR A 8 4.19 -5.09 -8.38
CA TYR A 8 5.41 -5.89 -8.32
C TYR A 8 5.40 -7.03 -9.37
N ALA A 9 4.32 -7.80 -9.43
CA ALA A 9 4.19 -8.92 -10.38
C ALA A 9 4.25 -8.47 -11.86
N THR A 10 3.89 -7.21 -12.14
CA THR A 10 3.92 -6.64 -13.50
C THR A 10 5.23 -5.90 -13.84
N GLY A 11 6.23 -5.90 -12.94
CA GLY A 11 7.49 -5.19 -13.14
C GLY A 11 7.37 -3.66 -13.22
N LEU A 12 6.22 -3.11 -12.81
CA LEU A 12 5.96 -1.66 -12.83
C LEU A 12 6.86 -0.85 -11.88
N LEU A 13 7.54 -1.53 -10.95
CA LEU A 13 8.47 -0.91 -10.02
C LEU A 13 9.92 -0.92 -10.53
N ASP A 14 10.20 -1.69 -11.57
CA ASP A 14 11.56 -1.89 -12.09
C ASP A 14 11.91 -0.92 -13.23
N ASN A 15 10.90 -0.35 -13.89
CA ASN A 15 11.09 0.53 -15.05
C ASN A 15 10.68 1.96 -14.71
N CYS A 16 11.65 2.81 -14.41
CA CYS A 16 11.45 4.25 -14.35
C CYS A 16 12.59 4.98 -15.05
N ASP A 17 12.25 6.06 -15.75
CA ASP A 17 13.25 6.98 -16.30
C ASP A 17 13.79 7.88 -15.19
N PRO A 18 15.11 8.00 -15.01
CA PRO A 18 15.69 8.87 -14.01
C PRO A 18 15.30 10.35 -14.20
N PRO A 19 15.18 11.09 -13.10
CA PRO A 19 15.36 10.69 -11.71
C PRO A 19 14.11 10.01 -11.13
N CYS A 20 14.32 8.96 -10.32
CA CYS A 20 13.29 8.22 -9.62
C CYS A 20 13.27 8.62 -8.14
N LEU A 21 12.11 9.05 -7.66
CA LEU A 21 11.89 9.54 -6.30
C LEU A 21 11.26 8.43 -5.45
N SER A 22 11.84 8.19 -4.28
CA SER A 22 11.31 7.23 -3.30
C SER A 22 11.17 7.91 -1.95
N LEU A 23 9.94 7.99 -1.46
CA LEU A 23 9.62 8.55 -0.16
C LEU A 23 8.93 7.50 0.70
N TYR A 24 9.42 7.30 1.90
CA TYR A 24 8.85 6.41 2.92
C TYR A 24 8.69 7.16 4.22
N GLN A 25 7.58 6.90 4.91
CA GLN A 25 7.38 7.41 6.27
C GLN A 25 6.45 6.51 7.07
N THR A 26 6.64 6.49 8.38
CA THR A 26 5.65 5.99 9.32
C THR A 26 4.44 6.93 9.32
N THR A 27 3.24 6.36 9.32
CA THR A 27 1.97 7.08 9.43
C THR A 27 1.14 6.47 10.56
N HIS A 28 0.10 7.18 10.98
CA HIS A 28 -0.73 6.81 12.12
C HIS A 28 -2.21 6.78 11.72
N ARG A 29 -2.95 5.79 12.24
CA ARG A 29 -4.37 5.60 11.91
C ARG A 29 -5.29 6.55 12.65
N HIS A 30 -4.87 7.02 13.83
CA HIS A 30 -5.74 7.73 14.76
C HIS A 30 -5.16 9.07 15.22
N ARG A 31 -6.07 9.97 15.59
CA ARG A 31 -5.71 11.22 16.27
C ARG A 31 -5.24 10.95 17.70
N PRO A 32 -4.32 11.76 18.26
CA PRO A 32 -3.74 12.97 17.66
C PRO A 32 -2.54 12.71 16.74
N ASP A 33 -1.97 11.50 16.70
CA ASP A 33 -0.67 11.20 16.10
C ASP A 33 -0.65 11.45 14.59
N ASN A 34 -1.76 11.16 13.88
CA ASN A 34 -1.87 11.37 12.43
C ASN A 34 -1.84 12.85 12.00
N GLN A 35 -2.05 13.80 12.91
CA GLN A 35 -1.99 15.24 12.59
C GLN A 35 -0.57 15.70 12.21
N GLN A 36 0.45 14.98 12.67
CA GLN A 36 1.85 15.27 12.36
C GLN A 36 2.31 14.66 11.03
N ASP A 37 1.56 13.68 10.49
CA ASP A 37 1.97 12.92 9.32
C ASP A 37 2.10 13.78 8.05
N PRO A 38 1.16 14.69 7.71
CA PRO A 38 1.33 15.56 6.55
C PRO A 38 2.49 16.55 6.72
N ILE A 39 2.80 17.00 7.95
CA ILE A 39 3.92 17.90 8.23
C ILE A 39 5.25 17.16 8.00
N ARG A 40 5.37 15.94 8.49
CA ARG A 40 6.56 15.08 8.25
C ARG A 40 6.73 14.80 6.78
N PHE A 41 5.63 14.49 6.07
CA PHE A 41 5.63 14.28 4.64
C PHE A 41 6.16 15.50 3.88
N GLY A 42 5.66 16.69 4.20
CA GLY A 42 6.14 17.94 3.61
C GLY A 42 7.63 18.18 3.84
N ASN A 43 8.16 17.82 5.01
CA ASN A 43 9.60 17.89 5.29
C ASN A 43 10.41 16.91 4.45
N LEU A 44 9.89 15.69 4.20
CA LEU A 44 10.54 14.72 3.33
C LEU A 44 10.49 15.15 1.86
N VAL A 45 9.40 15.77 1.40
CA VAL A 45 9.29 16.35 0.06
C VAL A 45 10.30 17.47 -0.14
N LYS A 46 10.54 18.33 0.86
CA LYS A 46 11.61 19.36 0.80
C LYS A 46 12.99 18.75 0.62
N LYS A 47 13.29 17.62 1.28
CA LYS A 47 14.57 16.89 1.09
C LYS A 47 14.71 16.36 -0.34
N LEU A 48 13.62 15.86 -0.95
CA LEU A 48 13.61 15.47 -2.36
C LEU A 48 13.87 16.68 -3.27
N GLU A 49 13.22 17.82 -2.98
CA GLU A 49 13.39 19.06 -3.73
C GLU A 49 14.86 19.53 -3.70
N GLU A 50 15.48 19.59 -2.53
CA GLU A 50 16.89 19.96 -2.36
C GLU A 50 17.82 19.05 -3.17
N SER A 51 17.54 17.74 -3.20
CA SER A 51 18.32 16.76 -3.97
C SER A 51 18.12 16.94 -5.49
N LEU A 52 16.88 17.20 -5.92
CA LEU A 52 16.56 17.41 -7.34
C LEU A 52 17.12 18.71 -7.90
N GLN A 53 17.15 19.78 -7.09
CA GLN A 53 17.70 21.08 -7.50
C GLN A 53 19.19 21.02 -7.88
N GLN A 54 19.91 20.00 -7.40
CA GLN A 54 21.30 19.77 -7.79
C GLN A 54 21.45 19.13 -9.18
N GLN A 55 20.38 18.54 -9.72
CA GLN A 55 20.42 17.73 -10.93
C GLN A 55 19.55 18.29 -12.07
N LEU A 56 18.51 19.03 -11.74
CA LEU A 56 17.49 19.49 -12.68
C LEU A 56 17.22 21.00 -12.59
N PRO A 57 16.80 21.63 -13.70
CA PRO A 57 16.29 23.00 -13.67
C PRO A 57 14.97 23.07 -12.87
N LYS A 58 14.68 24.26 -12.33
CA LYS A 58 13.51 24.51 -11.44
C LYS A 58 12.19 24.00 -12.00
N GLU A 59 11.95 24.12 -13.28
CA GLU A 59 10.71 23.67 -13.93
C GLU A 59 10.58 22.13 -13.88
N GLY A 60 11.67 21.41 -14.14
CA GLY A 60 11.69 19.94 -14.04
C GLY A 60 11.45 19.45 -12.61
N VAL A 61 12.03 20.13 -11.62
CA VAL A 61 11.81 19.85 -10.19
C VAL A 61 10.33 20.03 -9.84
N ARG A 62 9.73 21.15 -10.26
CA ARG A 62 8.33 21.43 -9.99
C ARG A 62 7.40 20.37 -10.58
N GLN A 63 7.59 19.98 -11.83
CA GLN A 63 6.77 18.97 -12.50
C GLN A 63 6.81 17.61 -11.78
N LEU A 64 7.99 17.20 -11.30
CA LEU A 64 8.14 15.94 -10.58
C LEU A 64 7.53 15.96 -9.17
N LEU A 65 7.57 17.11 -8.50
CA LEU A 65 7.08 17.25 -7.13
C LEU A 65 5.61 17.64 -7.02
N GLU A 66 4.99 18.13 -8.09
CA GLU A 66 3.59 18.54 -8.09
C GLU A 66 2.64 17.48 -7.49
N PRO A 67 2.69 16.18 -7.87
CA PRO A 67 1.81 15.18 -7.28
C PRO A 67 2.13 14.89 -5.80
N PHE A 68 3.37 15.06 -5.36
CA PHE A 68 3.73 14.94 -3.94
C PHE A 68 3.17 16.10 -3.12
N LEU A 69 3.23 17.32 -3.65
CA LEU A 69 2.67 18.50 -2.98
C LEU A 69 1.14 18.42 -2.90
N ALA A 70 0.49 17.98 -3.98
CA ALA A 70 -0.94 17.74 -3.99
C ALA A 70 -1.36 16.70 -2.93
N LEU A 71 -0.59 15.61 -2.79
CA LEU A 71 -0.83 14.59 -1.76
C LEU A 71 -0.63 15.14 -0.34
N ALA A 72 0.32 16.05 -0.13
CA ALA A 72 0.57 16.67 1.17
C ALA A 72 -0.65 17.48 1.66
N GLU A 73 -1.42 18.08 0.74
CA GLU A 73 -2.60 18.90 1.02
C GLU A 73 -3.91 18.09 1.03
N ASP A 74 -3.89 16.81 0.69
CA ASP A 74 -5.07 15.94 0.65
C ASP A 74 -5.50 15.50 2.06
N HIS A 75 -6.34 16.28 2.71
CA HIS A 75 -6.84 16.01 4.06
C HIS A 75 -7.60 14.68 4.16
N ASP A 76 -8.34 14.30 3.12
CA ASP A 76 -9.09 13.04 3.12
C ASP A 76 -8.13 11.83 3.08
N PHE A 77 -7.09 11.92 2.28
CA PHE A 77 -6.03 10.92 2.25
C PHE A 77 -5.40 10.70 3.63
N TRP A 78 -5.04 11.80 4.33
CA TRP A 78 -4.37 11.74 5.63
C TRP A 78 -5.27 11.25 6.77
N ASN A 79 -6.58 11.42 6.67
CA ASN A 79 -7.55 10.86 7.61
C ASN A 79 -7.72 9.34 7.47
N HIS A 80 -7.28 8.75 6.35
CA HIS A 80 -7.44 7.33 6.03
C HIS A 80 -6.10 6.63 5.76
N THR A 81 -5.02 7.07 6.42
CA THR A 81 -3.71 6.41 6.38
C THR A 81 -3.70 5.13 7.21
N LEU A 82 -2.69 4.30 6.98
CA LEU A 82 -2.39 3.11 7.79
C LEU A 82 -1.15 3.36 8.65
N ASP A 83 -0.33 2.34 8.89
CA ASP A 83 0.83 2.43 9.79
C ASP A 83 2.10 2.88 9.06
N GLY A 84 2.09 2.86 7.74
CA GLY A 84 3.19 3.32 6.90
C GLY A 84 2.73 3.78 5.54
N LEU A 85 3.58 4.56 4.91
CA LEU A 85 3.37 5.13 3.59
C LEU A 85 4.63 4.98 2.75
N ALA A 86 4.44 4.56 1.49
CA ALA A 86 5.46 4.63 0.46
C ALA A 86 4.93 5.38 -0.75
N VAL A 87 5.67 6.36 -1.22
CA VAL A 87 5.33 7.14 -2.42
C VAL A 87 6.50 7.07 -3.39
N LEU A 88 6.22 6.59 -4.59
CA LEU A 88 7.20 6.49 -5.67
C LEU A 88 6.78 7.41 -6.81
N GLY A 89 7.70 8.23 -7.28
CA GLY A 89 7.46 9.19 -8.34
C GLY A 89 8.60 9.25 -9.36
N ALA A 90 8.24 9.32 -10.64
CA ALA A 90 9.14 9.59 -11.75
C ALA A 90 8.35 10.26 -12.87
N LYS A 91 8.99 10.60 -13.98
CA LYS A 91 8.30 11.20 -15.12
C LYS A 91 7.12 10.32 -15.59
N GLY A 92 5.89 10.84 -15.43
CA GLY A 92 4.67 10.10 -15.80
C GLY A 92 4.28 8.97 -14.86
N ILE A 93 4.99 8.77 -13.75
CA ILE A 93 4.72 7.73 -12.75
C ILE A 93 4.53 8.37 -11.39
N PHE A 94 3.39 8.09 -10.76
CA PHE A 94 3.14 8.43 -9.37
C PHE A 94 2.38 7.28 -8.72
N ARG A 95 2.93 6.69 -7.66
CA ARG A 95 2.36 5.53 -6.97
C ARG A 95 2.39 5.74 -5.48
N VAL A 96 1.26 5.49 -4.84
CA VAL A 96 1.07 5.62 -3.40
C VAL A 96 0.66 4.27 -2.82
N TYR A 97 1.37 3.82 -1.80
CA TYR A 97 1.09 2.56 -1.09
C TYR A 97 0.89 2.84 0.40
N LYS A 98 -0.32 2.61 0.87
CA LYS A 98 -0.63 2.58 2.31
C LYS A 98 -0.20 1.22 2.85
N LEU A 99 0.65 1.21 3.85
CA LEU A 99 1.27 0.01 4.39
C LEU A 99 0.70 -0.30 5.78
N HIS A 100 0.42 -1.57 6.04
CA HIS A 100 -0.06 -2.04 7.34
C HIS A 100 1.04 -2.13 8.40
N ARG A 101 2.24 -1.66 8.10
CA ARG A 101 3.40 -1.66 8.99
C ARG A 101 4.16 -0.35 8.91
N PRO A 102 4.75 0.08 10.02
CA PRO A 102 5.63 1.22 10.01
C PRO A 102 6.87 0.93 9.15
N VAL A 103 7.36 1.96 8.49
CA VAL A 103 8.59 1.94 7.70
C VAL A 103 9.50 3.08 8.12
N ALA A 104 10.80 2.87 8.05
CA ALA A 104 11.76 3.92 8.34
C ALA A 104 11.59 5.09 7.36
N GLU A 105 11.72 6.32 7.87
CA GLU A 105 11.68 7.51 7.04
C GLU A 105 12.85 7.53 6.06
N LEU A 106 12.52 7.78 4.80
CA LEU A 106 13.49 7.90 3.71
C LEU A 106 12.95 8.86 2.65
N ALA A 107 13.80 9.76 2.19
CA ALA A 107 13.58 10.57 0.99
C ALA A 107 14.84 10.44 0.11
N LEU A 108 14.69 9.81 -1.04
CA LEU A 108 15.81 9.46 -1.91
C LEU A 108 15.48 9.78 -3.38
N VAL A 109 16.42 10.41 -4.06
CA VAL A 109 16.46 10.60 -5.52
C VAL A 109 17.57 9.73 -6.08
N ALA A 110 17.26 8.85 -7.03
CA ALA A 110 18.24 7.92 -7.60
C ALA A 110 17.87 7.56 -9.05
N ASP A 111 18.67 6.72 -9.70
CA ASP A 111 18.41 6.25 -11.07
C ASP A 111 17.32 5.17 -11.13
N SER A 112 16.94 4.61 -10.00
CA SER A 112 15.88 3.62 -9.87
C SER A 112 15.11 3.78 -8.57
N PHE A 113 13.90 3.22 -8.48
CA PHE A 113 13.15 3.23 -7.24
C PHE A 113 13.82 2.40 -6.15
N HIS A 114 13.84 2.93 -4.93
CA HIS A 114 14.31 2.19 -3.75
C HIS A 114 13.20 1.27 -3.23
N THR A 115 13.08 0.08 -3.80
CA THR A 115 11.96 -0.86 -3.53
C THR A 115 12.21 -1.81 -2.35
N LYS A 116 13.43 -1.85 -1.78
CA LYS A 116 13.78 -2.77 -0.68
C LYS A 116 12.79 -2.79 0.50
N PRO A 117 12.29 -1.65 1.01
CA PRO A 117 11.30 -1.67 2.10
C PRO A 117 9.99 -2.35 1.69
N LEU A 118 9.52 -2.11 0.46
CA LEU A 118 8.32 -2.75 -0.09
C LEU A 118 8.50 -4.25 -0.27
N MET A 119 9.67 -4.67 -0.76
CA MET A 119 10.03 -6.08 -0.92
C MET A 119 10.00 -6.83 0.41
N ARG A 120 10.54 -6.24 1.47
CA ARG A 120 10.49 -6.83 2.82
C ARG A 120 9.05 -7.05 3.31
N ILE A 121 8.16 -6.12 3.01
CA ILE A 121 6.75 -6.22 3.37
C ILE A 121 6.09 -7.35 2.57
N LEU A 122 6.31 -7.41 1.27
CA LEU A 122 5.77 -8.47 0.40
C LEU A 122 6.27 -9.86 0.80
N GLN A 123 7.55 -10.01 1.06
CA GLN A 123 8.16 -11.29 1.44
C GLN A 123 7.74 -11.76 2.84
N SER A 124 7.42 -10.84 3.74
CA SER A 124 6.99 -11.14 5.11
C SER A 124 5.48 -11.36 5.25
N ALA A 125 4.74 -11.25 4.17
CA ALA A 125 3.29 -11.48 4.13
C ALA A 125 3.03 -12.99 4.03
N ASP A 126 3.06 -13.68 5.18
CA ASP A 126 2.59 -15.06 5.27
C ASP A 126 1.11 -15.09 4.89
N ARG A 127 0.81 -15.73 3.75
CA ARG A 127 -0.58 -15.98 3.34
C ARG A 127 -1.10 -17.23 4.03
N TYR A 128 -2.25 -17.14 4.62
CA TYR A 128 -2.97 -18.28 5.20
C TYR A 128 -4.44 -18.20 4.87
N GLN A 129 -5.10 -19.33 4.92
CA GLN A 129 -6.54 -19.42 4.77
C GLN A 129 -7.15 -19.94 6.07
N VAL A 130 -8.26 -19.33 6.47
CA VAL A 130 -9.04 -19.74 7.63
C VAL A 130 -10.41 -20.21 7.16
N LEU A 131 -10.71 -21.47 7.41
CA LEU A 131 -12.04 -22.02 7.16
C LEU A 131 -12.86 -21.94 8.44
N GLY A 132 -13.84 -21.05 8.44
CA GLY A 132 -14.84 -20.93 9.50
C GLY A 132 -15.98 -21.92 9.26
N LEU A 133 -16.17 -22.85 10.21
CA LEU A 133 -17.24 -23.84 10.16
C LEU A 133 -18.19 -23.64 11.34
N ASN A 134 -19.46 -23.54 11.05
CA ASN A 134 -20.49 -23.67 12.07
C ASN A 134 -21.55 -24.67 11.59
N ARG A 135 -22.60 -24.91 12.38
CA ARG A 135 -23.66 -25.88 12.04
C ARG A 135 -24.50 -25.50 10.81
N GLN A 136 -24.46 -24.25 10.37
CA GLN A 136 -25.33 -23.72 9.33
C GLN A 136 -24.58 -23.31 8.08
N GLU A 137 -23.36 -22.78 8.22
CA GLU A 137 -22.63 -22.20 7.10
C GLU A 137 -21.11 -22.43 7.18
N ILE A 138 -20.49 -22.30 6.03
CA ILE A 138 -19.06 -22.34 5.83
C ILE A 138 -18.61 -20.97 5.31
N LYS A 139 -17.57 -20.40 5.90
CA LYS A 139 -16.92 -19.18 5.43
C LYS A 139 -15.45 -19.40 5.24
N LEU A 140 -14.92 -18.98 4.09
CA LEU A 140 -13.50 -19.00 3.81
C LEU A 140 -12.95 -17.60 3.92
N PHE A 141 -11.86 -17.45 4.65
CA PHE A 141 -11.11 -16.21 4.76
C PHE A 141 -9.69 -16.41 4.23
N GLU A 142 -9.18 -15.43 3.54
CA GLU A 142 -7.75 -15.32 3.22
C GLU A 142 -7.17 -14.18 4.04
N GLY A 143 -6.06 -14.43 4.67
CA GLY A 143 -5.39 -13.45 5.48
C GLY A 143 -3.89 -13.46 5.30
N ASN A 144 -3.31 -12.38 5.76
CA ASN A 144 -1.89 -12.26 6.02
C ASN A 144 -1.71 -11.77 7.46
N ARG A 145 -0.49 -11.49 7.87
CA ARG A 145 -0.20 -10.98 9.23
C ARG A 145 -0.98 -9.71 9.60
N ASP A 146 -1.40 -8.93 8.62
CA ASP A 146 -1.91 -7.56 8.82
C ASP A 146 -3.43 -7.45 8.61
N ALA A 147 -4.06 -8.40 7.86
CA ALA A 147 -5.49 -8.33 7.52
C ALA A 147 -6.08 -9.70 7.19
N LEU A 148 -7.40 -9.83 7.38
CA LEU A 148 -8.19 -11.00 7.07
C LEU A 148 -9.39 -10.56 6.21
N TYR A 149 -9.61 -11.22 5.07
CA TYR A 149 -10.69 -10.91 4.13
C TYR A 149 -11.52 -12.15 3.87
N GLU A 150 -12.84 -12.00 3.86
CA GLU A 150 -13.75 -13.07 3.43
C GLU A 150 -13.62 -13.29 1.92
N ILE A 151 -13.44 -14.54 1.50
CA ILE A 151 -13.38 -14.95 0.10
C ILE A 151 -14.71 -15.56 -0.28
N GLN A 152 -15.28 -15.14 -1.41
CA GLN A 152 -16.44 -15.81 -1.98
C GLN A 152 -16.05 -17.22 -2.44
N LEU A 153 -16.76 -18.22 -1.92
CA LEU A 153 -16.63 -19.59 -2.37
C LEU A 153 -17.09 -19.72 -3.82
N HIS A 154 -16.47 -20.64 -4.56
CA HIS A 154 -16.92 -20.97 -5.90
C HIS A 154 -18.38 -21.44 -5.87
N GLN A 155 -19.14 -21.18 -6.94
CA GLN A 155 -20.57 -21.47 -7.02
C GLN A 155 -20.91 -22.97 -6.79
N ASP A 156 -19.99 -23.88 -7.12
CA ASP A 156 -20.14 -25.31 -6.93
C ASP A 156 -19.87 -25.79 -5.50
N VAL A 157 -19.38 -24.88 -4.62
CA VAL A 157 -19.13 -25.21 -3.21
C VAL A 157 -20.31 -24.79 -2.37
N PRO A 158 -21.06 -25.74 -1.78
CA PRO A 158 -22.21 -25.42 -0.95
C PRO A 158 -21.74 -24.70 0.32
N SER A 159 -22.21 -23.47 0.51
CA SER A 159 -21.87 -22.67 1.70
C SER A 159 -22.75 -22.96 2.91
N LYS A 160 -23.85 -23.72 2.73
CA LYS A 160 -24.80 -24.06 3.79
C LYS A 160 -24.97 -25.58 3.88
N LEU A 161 -25.16 -26.09 5.10
CA LEU A 161 -25.39 -27.50 5.35
C LEU A 161 -26.61 -28.05 4.59
N THR A 162 -27.69 -27.29 4.54
CA THR A 162 -28.92 -27.64 3.81
C THR A 162 -28.72 -27.71 2.29
N ALA A 163 -27.74 -26.94 1.75
CA ALA A 163 -27.40 -27.00 0.33
C ALA A 163 -26.51 -28.22 0.01
N ALA A 164 -25.69 -28.68 0.98
CA ALA A 164 -24.82 -29.83 0.82
C ALA A 164 -25.53 -31.17 1.01
N LEU A 165 -26.40 -31.29 2.01
CA LEU A 165 -27.02 -32.55 2.46
C LEU A 165 -28.52 -32.67 2.09
N GLY A 166 -29.16 -31.59 1.65
CA GLY A 166 -30.59 -31.52 1.47
C GLY A 166 -31.35 -31.29 2.81
N LYS A 167 -32.61 -30.90 2.71
CA LYS A 167 -33.43 -30.55 3.90
C LYS A 167 -33.77 -31.76 4.78
N GLU A 168 -33.84 -32.94 4.20
CA GLU A 168 -34.25 -34.15 4.93
C GLU A 168 -33.17 -34.71 5.88
N LEU A 169 -31.91 -34.27 5.76
CA LEU A 169 -30.81 -34.73 6.60
C LEU A 169 -30.37 -33.71 7.66
N THR A 170 -31.12 -32.62 7.79
CA THR A 170 -30.75 -31.50 8.70
C THR A 170 -31.74 -31.31 9.85
N ASP A 171 -32.82 -32.10 9.93
CA ASP A 171 -33.80 -32.11 11.02
C ASP A 171 -33.41 -33.07 12.14
#